data_5e5f8237dee1a8b2c1d26cc010f1872a
#
_entry.id   5e5f8237dee1a8b2c1d26cc010f1872a
#
_cell.length_a   1.000
_cell.length_b   1.000
_cell.length_c   1.000
_cell.angle_alpha   90.00
_cell.angle_beta   90.00
_cell.angle_gamma   90.00
#
_symmetry.space_group_name_H-M   'P 1'
#
loop_
_entity.id
_entity.type
_entity.pdbx_description
1 polymer ?
#
loop_
_entity_poly.entity_id
_entity_poly.type
_entity_poly.pdbx_seq_one_letter_code
_entity_poly.pdbx_strand_id
1 'polypeptide(L)' 'MKIKVETLTDSWDCDTCGFSDAYGAKVYFDDNLVIDMSPTANCYAGDNYTDEDIFKAILIKLGHTVEVL' A
#
# COMPACT_ATOMS: atom_id res chain seq x y z
N MET A 1 17.77 9.99 8.40
CA MET A 1 16.93 8.78 8.41
C MET A 1 16.75 8.26 6.99
N LYS A 2 16.87 6.98 6.82
CA LYS A 2 16.68 6.34 5.51
C LYS A 2 15.28 5.74 5.45
N ILE A 3 14.52 6.09 4.43
CA ILE A 3 13.19 5.56 4.20
C ILE A 3 13.25 4.63 2.99
N LYS A 4 12.85 3.37 3.20
CA LYS A 4 12.77 2.39 2.12
C LYS A 4 11.31 2.05 1.87
N VAL A 5 10.92 2.04 0.61
CA VAL A 5 9.57 1.64 0.19
C VAL A 5 9.69 0.40 -0.69
N GLU A 6 9.15 -0.71 -0.21
CA GLU A 6 9.07 -1.95 -0.99
C GLU A 6 7.68 -2.04 -1.60
N THR A 7 7.60 -1.89 -2.91
CA THR A 7 6.32 -1.99 -3.61
C THR A 7 5.91 -3.44 -3.78
N LEU A 8 4.62 -3.70 -3.57
CA LEU A 8 4.05 -5.04 -3.61
C LEU A 8 2.85 -5.05 -4.56
N THR A 9 2.63 -6.20 -5.18
CA THR A 9 1.45 -6.43 -6.00
C THR A 9 0.83 -7.75 -5.63
N ASP A 10 -0.48 -7.86 -5.80
CA ASP A 10 -1.21 -9.09 -5.67
C ASP A 10 -2.19 -9.20 -6.84
N SER A 11 -2.55 -10.42 -7.22
CA SER A 11 -3.46 -10.63 -8.33
C SER A 11 -4.43 -11.75 -8.02
N TRP A 12 -5.62 -11.64 -8.60
CA TRP A 12 -6.68 -12.61 -8.44
C TRP A 12 -7.33 -12.86 -9.80
N ASP A 13 -7.50 -14.12 -10.16
CA ASP A 13 -8.18 -14.51 -11.37
C ASP A 13 -9.39 -15.37 -11.00
N CYS A 14 -10.56 -14.98 -11.49
CA CYS A 14 -11.82 -15.63 -11.18
C CYS A 14 -12.64 -15.77 -12.46
N ASP A 15 -13.18 -16.97 -12.69
CA ASP A 15 -13.97 -17.25 -13.88
C ASP A 15 -15.22 -16.36 -13.99
N THR A 16 -15.77 -15.97 -12.85
CA THR A 16 -16.99 -15.16 -12.78
C THR A 16 -16.70 -13.68 -12.75
N CYS A 17 -15.69 -13.26 -11.98
CA CYS A 17 -15.38 -11.84 -11.75
C CYS A 17 -14.32 -11.30 -12.73
N GLY A 18 -13.57 -12.16 -13.37
CA GLY A 18 -12.46 -11.79 -14.23
C GLY A 18 -11.17 -11.59 -13.43
N PHE A 19 -10.24 -10.86 -14.03
CA PHE A 19 -8.93 -10.58 -13.46
C PHE A 19 -8.99 -9.32 -12.61
N SER A 20 -8.37 -9.39 -11.43
CA SER A 20 -8.18 -8.24 -10.54
C SER A 20 -6.74 -8.17 -10.11
N ASP A 21 -6.23 -6.97 -9.92
CA ASP A 21 -4.92 -6.77 -9.31
C ASP A 21 -5.00 -5.70 -8.21
N ALA A 22 -4.02 -5.74 -7.33
CA ALA A 22 -3.90 -4.80 -6.23
C ALA A 22 -2.45 -4.37 -6.05
N TYR A 23 -2.27 -3.16 -5.56
CA TYR A 23 -0.96 -2.54 -5.35
C TYR A 23 -0.85 -2.05 -3.92
N GLY A 24 0.34 -2.18 -3.35
CA GLY A 24 0.60 -1.70 -2.01
C GLY A 24 2.10 -1.59 -1.76
N ALA A 25 2.46 -1.47 -0.50
CA ALA A 25 3.86 -1.34 -0.12
C ALA A 25 4.09 -1.66 1.35
N LYS A 26 5.33 -2.00 1.67
CA LYS A 26 5.85 -1.99 3.03
C LYS A 26 6.87 -0.86 3.12
N VAL A 27 6.84 -0.12 4.22
CA VAL A 27 7.73 1.02 4.43
C VAL A 27 8.60 0.76 5.64
N TYR A 28 9.89 1.01 5.49
CA TYR A 28 10.91 0.81 6.51
C TYR A 28 11.59 2.14 6.84
N PHE A 29 11.71 2.44 8.12
CA PHE A 29 12.52 3.57 8.61
C PHE A 29 13.77 2.97 9.25
N ASP A 30 14.95 3.26 8.66
CA ASP A 30 16.23 2.73 9.14
C ASP A 30 16.21 1.22 9.34
N ASP A 31 15.70 0.50 8.33
CA ASP A 31 15.57 -0.96 8.28
C ASP A 31 14.53 -1.57 9.22
N ASN A 32 13.72 -0.76 9.88
CA ASN A 32 12.62 -1.24 10.71
C ASN A 32 11.28 -1.06 9.99
N LEU A 33 10.49 -2.12 9.91
CA LEU A 33 9.16 -2.06 9.32
C LEU A 33 8.26 -1.18 10.18
N VAL A 34 7.73 -0.12 9.60
CA VAL A 34 6.86 0.83 10.33
C VAL A 34 5.47 0.93 9.72
N ILE A 35 5.32 0.62 8.43
CA ILE A 35 4.03 0.66 7.74
C ILE A 35 3.91 -0.59 6.89
N ASP A 36 2.79 -1.29 7.03
CA ASP A 36 2.48 -2.46 6.24
C ASP A 36 1.16 -2.22 5.50
N MET A 37 1.27 -1.90 4.22
CA MET A 37 0.13 -1.70 3.32
C MET A 37 0.15 -2.80 2.27
N SER A 38 0.14 -4.05 2.74
CA SER A 38 0.17 -5.22 1.86
C SER A 38 -1.11 -5.32 1.04
N PRO A 39 -1.02 -5.47 -0.28
CA PRO A 39 -2.20 -5.54 -1.12
C PRO A 39 -2.87 -6.91 -1.05
N THR A 40 -4.17 -6.94 -1.26
CA THR A 40 -4.94 -8.17 -1.39
C THR A 40 -5.94 -8.00 -2.52
N ALA A 41 -5.86 -8.84 -3.53
CA ALA A 41 -6.81 -8.83 -4.65
C ALA A 41 -7.79 -9.99 -4.51
N ASN A 42 -9.09 -9.70 -4.69
CA ASN A 42 -10.12 -10.73 -4.74
C ASN A 42 -11.39 -10.20 -5.43
N CYS A 43 -12.45 -11.05 -5.53
CA CYS A 43 -13.66 -10.69 -6.26
C CYS A 43 -14.50 -9.60 -5.61
N TYR A 44 -14.52 -9.54 -4.31
CA TYR A 44 -15.51 -8.72 -3.58
C TYR A 44 -14.89 -7.63 -2.73
N ALA A 45 -13.75 -7.90 -2.17
CA ALA A 45 -13.07 -6.98 -1.30
C ALA A 45 -11.57 -7.22 -1.41
N GLY A 46 -10.80 -6.22 -1.06
CA GLY A 46 -9.37 -6.36 -1.06
C GLY A 46 -8.75 -5.04 -0.62
N ASP A 47 -7.46 -5.09 -0.39
CA ASP A 47 -6.68 -3.93 -0.03
C ASP A 47 -5.88 -3.50 -1.25
N ASN A 48 -6.21 -2.34 -1.77
CA ASN A 48 -5.53 -1.76 -2.92
C ASN A 48 -5.21 -0.30 -2.58
N TYR A 49 -3.95 0.05 -2.71
CA TYR A 49 -3.43 1.36 -2.34
C TYR A 49 -2.84 2.06 -3.55
N THR A 50 -2.76 3.38 -3.49
CA THR A 50 -2.10 4.18 -4.52
C THR A 50 -0.79 4.74 -3.97
N ASP A 51 0.06 5.29 -4.84
CA ASP A 51 1.28 5.96 -4.41
C ASP A 51 0.94 7.13 -3.47
N GLU A 52 -0.16 7.84 -3.74
CA GLU A 52 -0.63 8.92 -2.87
C GLU A 52 -0.94 8.41 -1.47
N ASP A 53 -1.63 7.27 -1.37
CA ASP A 53 -1.94 6.65 -0.08
C ASP A 53 -0.66 6.30 0.68
N ILE A 54 0.34 5.77 -0.01
CA ILE A 54 1.61 5.37 0.58
C ILE A 54 2.37 6.59 1.09
N PHE A 55 2.51 7.64 0.28
CA PHE A 55 3.21 8.86 0.67
C PHE A 55 2.50 9.57 1.83
N LYS A 56 1.18 9.61 1.79
CA LYS A 56 0.39 10.17 2.86
C LYS A 56 0.63 9.43 4.18
N ALA A 57 0.64 8.10 4.13
CA ALA A 57 0.92 7.28 5.32
C ALA A 57 2.31 7.55 5.88
N ILE A 58 3.32 7.71 5.03
CA ILE A 58 4.68 8.03 5.45
C ILE A 58 4.73 9.37 6.17
N LEU A 59 4.10 10.39 5.59
CA LEU A 59 4.10 11.74 6.17
C LEU A 59 3.37 11.76 7.51
N ILE A 60 2.25 11.06 7.63
CA ILE A 60 1.52 10.94 8.91
C ILE A 60 2.39 10.23 9.95
N LYS A 61 3.09 9.18 9.57
CA LYS A 61 3.97 8.43 10.47
C LYS A 61 5.12 9.31 10.99
N LEU A 62 5.58 10.26 10.17
CA LEU A 62 6.60 11.22 10.56
C LEU A 62 6.07 12.37 11.43
N GLY A 63 4.77 12.41 11.70
CA GLY A 63 4.17 13.41 12.58
C GLY A 63 3.54 14.60 11.85
N HIS A 64 3.38 14.51 10.54
CA HIS A 64 2.75 15.57 9.76
C HIS A 64 1.25 15.35 9.65
N THR A 65 0.50 16.44 9.49
CA THR A 65 -0.90 16.38 9.09
C THR A 65 -0.97 16.56 7.58
N VAL A 66 -1.67 15.66 6.90
CA VAL A 66 -1.79 15.69 5.43
C VAL A 66 -3.25 15.95 5.07
N GLU A 67 -3.47 16.99 4.29
CA GLU A 67 -4.79 17.33 3.78
C GLU A 67 -4.74 17.28 2.25
N VAL A 68 -5.63 16.49 1.66
CA VAL A 68 -5.73 16.35 0.20
C VAL A 68 -6.94 17.17 -0.28
N LEU A 69 -6.67 18.12 -1.15
CA LEU A 69 -7.69 19.04 -1.67
C LEU A 69 -8.27 18.56 -3.01
#